data_fadfd7276658536f33a2b82f9a602c70
#
_entry.id   fadfd7276658536f33a2b82f9a602c70
#
_cell.length_a   1.000
_cell.length_b   1.000
_cell.length_c   1.000
_cell.angle_alpha   90.00
_cell.angle_beta   90.00
_cell.angle_gamma   90.00
#
_symmetry.space_group_name_H-M   'P 1'
#
loop_
_entity.id
_entity.type
_entity.pdbx_description
1 polymer ?
#
loop_
_entity_poly.entity_id
_entity_poly.type
_entity_poly.pdbx_seq_one_letter_code
_entity_poly.pdbx_strand_id
1 'polypeptide(L)'
;MQHELLNGVIPIIPTPFLENEEIDEAALRNLVDFACGCGIKAACLPAYASEFYKLTDEEKLKVVKIAVDQAAGRIKIMAQSNHPSLKSAIALAQANVENGADIVSLAVPRIFTLPEDSLMEYLSGFLSAIPETPVLIQDFNPGGATISPSFIKKLHETNRNFKYLKLEEPLCAPKFEEILKITEGSIGLFEGWGGLYMLELLPLGIAGVMPGLGVADILQKVYEHRINGSNEKAFSIFERVMPQIFFSLQNMELFHYAEKELLAARGVLKNSIARKAAYIPDHSSKKYISELNERLVALAQEI
;
A
#
# COMPACT_ATOMS: atom_id res chain seq x y z
N MET A 1 21.94 -9.85 13.33
CA MET A 1 21.01 -10.72 12.59
C MET A 1 20.42 -9.86 11.47
N GLN A 2 20.61 -10.22 10.18
CA GLN A 2 19.86 -9.59 9.11
C GLN A 2 18.40 -9.98 9.32
N HIS A 3 17.53 -9.03 9.66
CA HIS A 3 16.10 -9.26 9.67
C HIS A 3 15.68 -9.59 8.23
N GLU A 4 15.04 -10.73 8.06
CA GLU A 4 14.46 -11.12 6.77
C GLU A 4 13.51 -10.02 6.30
N LEU A 5 13.70 -9.54 5.06
CA LEU A 5 12.84 -8.51 4.47
C LEU A 5 11.42 -9.03 4.31
N LEU A 6 10.43 -8.16 4.52
CA LEU A 6 9.03 -8.49 4.22
C LEU A 6 8.88 -8.84 2.76
N ASN A 7 8.02 -9.81 2.49
CA ASN A 7 7.65 -10.22 1.14
C ASN A 7 6.17 -10.66 1.09
N GLY A 8 5.65 -10.74 -0.13
CA GLY A 8 4.25 -11.09 -0.38
C GLY A 8 3.37 -9.88 -0.65
N VAL A 9 2.09 -10.03 -0.38
CA VAL A 9 1.10 -8.97 -0.54
C VAL A 9 1.05 -8.13 0.75
N ILE A 10 1.18 -6.81 0.61
CA ILE A 10 1.01 -5.84 1.70
C ILE A 10 -0.14 -4.90 1.31
N PRO A 11 -1.39 -5.22 1.66
CA PRO A 11 -2.52 -4.43 1.23
C PRO A 11 -2.61 -3.09 1.96
N ILE A 12 -3.29 -2.14 1.30
CA ILE A 12 -3.69 -0.88 1.91
C ILE A 12 -5.08 -1.06 2.53
N ILE A 13 -5.20 -0.83 3.84
CA ILE A 13 -6.49 -0.87 4.53
C ILE A 13 -7.19 0.48 4.33
N PRO A 14 -8.42 0.53 3.77
CA PRO A 14 -9.18 1.76 3.63
C PRO A 14 -9.65 2.28 4.99
N THR A 15 -9.87 3.59 5.11
CA THR A 15 -10.48 4.19 6.30
C THR A 15 -12.01 4.13 6.16
N PRO A 16 -12.73 3.40 7.03
CA PRO A 16 -14.19 3.36 7.01
C PRO A 16 -14.76 4.59 7.74
N PHE A 17 -15.88 5.10 7.23
CA PHE A 17 -16.56 6.27 7.80
C PHE A 17 -18.03 5.99 8.10
N LEU A 18 -18.55 6.69 9.10
CA LEU A 18 -19.98 6.82 9.40
C LEU A 18 -20.63 7.91 8.51
N GLU A 19 -21.96 8.00 8.49
CA GLU A 19 -22.69 9.01 7.72
C GLU A 19 -22.34 10.46 8.12
N ASN A 20 -21.95 10.68 9.37
CA ASN A 20 -21.49 11.96 9.88
C ASN A 20 -20.00 12.25 9.57
N GLU A 21 -19.35 11.41 8.74
CA GLU A 21 -17.95 11.50 8.33
C GLU A 21 -16.92 11.21 9.46
N GLU A 22 -17.37 10.77 10.63
CA GLU A 22 -16.48 10.23 11.67
C GLU A 22 -15.93 8.87 11.26
N ILE A 23 -14.74 8.52 11.78
CA ILE A 23 -14.15 7.19 11.56
C ILE A 23 -14.99 6.13 12.25
N ASP A 24 -15.43 5.10 11.50
CA ASP A 24 -16.06 3.90 12.08
C ASP A 24 -14.98 2.97 12.65
N GLU A 25 -14.70 3.13 13.95
CA GLU A 25 -13.67 2.34 14.65
C GLU A 25 -13.99 0.84 14.66
N ALA A 26 -15.27 0.48 14.75
CA ALA A 26 -15.67 -0.94 14.76
C ALA A 26 -15.43 -1.57 13.39
N ALA A 27 -15.79 -0.86 12.30
CA ALA A 27 -15.52 -1.30 10.96
C ALA A 27 -14.01 -1.35 10.67
N LEU A 28 -13.21 -0.41 11.19
CA LEU A 28 -11.75 -0.45 11.05
C LEU A 28 -11.15 -1.71 11.70
N ARG A 29 -11.62 -2.08 12.89
CA ARG A 29 -11.19 -3.33 13.54
C ARG A 29 -11.56 -4.58 12.72
N ASN A 30 -12.74 -4.61 12.11
CA ASN A 30 -13.14 -5.70 11.22
C ASN A 30 -12.22 -5.79 9.98
N LEU A 31 -11.83 -4.64 9.40
CA LEU A 31 -10.88 -4.61 8.28
C LEU A 31 -9.51 -5.16 8.67
N VAL A 32 -9.03 -4.84 9.87
CA VAL A 32 -7.75 -5.37 10.38
C VAL A 32 -7.85 -6.88 10.62
N ASP A 33 -8.95 -7.37 11.21
CA ASP A 33 -9.17 -8.80 11.40
C ASP A 33 -9.24 -9.55 10.07
N PHE A 34 -9.93 -8.98 9.09
CA PHE A 34 -9.95 -9.53 7.73
C PHE A 34 -8.54 -9.59 7.13
N ALA A 35 -7.77 -8.52 7.24
CA ALA A 35 -6.36 -8.50 6.79
C ALA A 35 -5.54 -9.61 7.45
N CYS A 36 -5.69 -9.81 8.76
CA CYS A 36 -5.04 -10.92 9.48
C CYS A 36 -5.43 -12.30 8.95
N GLY A 37 -6.64 -12.45 8.41
CA GLY A 37 -7.13 -13.69 7.80
C GLY A 37 -6.63 -13.95 6.37
N CYS A 38 -6.06 -12.95 5.70
CA CYS A 38 -5.63 -13.06 4.29
C CYS A 38 -4.32 -13.83 4.06
N GLY A 39 -3.65 -14.34 5.10
CA GLY A 39 -2.35 -15.03 4.97
C GLY A 39 -1.17 -14.09 4.68
N ILE A 40 -1.32 -12.80 4.87
CA ILE A 40 -0.32 -11.76 4.65
C ILE A 40 0.55 -11.50 5.87
N LYS A 41 1.73 -10.89 5.67
CA LYS A 41 2.68 -10.59 6.76
C LYS A 41 2.57 -9.18 7.32
N ALA A 42 2.02 -8.25 6.55
CA ALA A 42 1.86 -6.85 6.94
C ALA A 42 0.71 -6.19 6.18
N ALA A 43 0.20 -5.09 6.71
CA ALA A 43 -0.73 -4.19 6.03
C ALA A 43 -0.34 -2.73 6.26
N CYS A 44 -0.75 -1.83 5.38
CA CYS A 44 -0.40 -0.42 5.43
C CYS A 44 -1.65 0.46 5.63
N LEU A 45 -1.62 1.36 6.61
CA LEU A 45 -2.63 2.40 6.83
C LEU A 45 -2.07 3.52 7.73
N PRO A 46 -2.66 4.77 7.67
CA PRO A 46 -3.39 5.24 6.53
C PRO A 46 -2.42 5.55 5.38
N ALA A 47 -2.82 5.27 4.15
CA ALA A 47 -2.06 5.57 2.95
C ALA A 47 -2.92 6.39 1.96
N TYR A 48 -2.40 6.74 0.77
CA TYR A 48 -3.23 7.43 -0.23
C TYR A 48 -4.51 6.66 -0.53
N ALA A 49 -4.42 5.35 -0.71
CA ALA A 49 -5.56 4.46 -0.91
C ALA A 49 -6.44 4.24 0.35
N SER A 50 -6.10 4.86 1.47
CA SER A 50 -6.92 4.93 2.70
C SER A 50 -7.58 6.30 2.89
N GLU A 51 -7.62 7.15 1.87
CA GLU A 51 -8.08 8.55 1.96
C GLU A 51 -7.23 9.40 2.92
N PHE A 52 -5.92 9.11 3.05
CA PHE A 52 -4.96 9.78 3.93
C PHE A 52 -5.06 11.32 3.89
N TYR A 53 -5.23 11.89 2.70
CA TYR A 53 -5.29 13.33 2.46
C TYR A 53 -6.61 13.98 2.93
N LYS A 54 -7.59 13.17 3.35
CA LYS A 54 -8.86 13.63 3.93
C LYS A 54 -8.89 13.50 5.46
N LEU A 55 -7.85 12.94 6.06
CA LEU A 55 -7.76 12.75 7.51
C LEU A 55 -7.02 13.91 8.16
N THR A 56 -7.46 14.33 9.35
CA THR A 56 -6.67 15.20 10.22
C THR A 56 -5.44 14.42 10.74
N ASP A 57 -4.43 15.12 11.28
CA ASP A 57 -3.26 14.43 11.82
C ASP A 57 -3.60 13.58 13.04
N GLU A 58 -4.55 14.02 13.88
CA GLU A 58 -5.07 13.24 15.00
C GLU A 58 -5.78 11.96 14.53
N GLU A 59 -6.58 12.04 13.46
CA GLU A 59 -7.24 10.87 12.88
C GLU A 59 -6.23 9.88 12.28
N LYS A 60 -5.16 10.38 11.62
CA LYS A 60 -4.09 9.51 11.11
C LYS A 60 -3.44 8.69 12.22
N LEU A 61 -3.12 9.33 13.35
CA LEU A 61 -2.57 8.64 14.52
C LEU A 61 -3.58 7.68 15.16
N LYS A 62 -4.84 8.08 15.22
CA LYS A 62 -5.92 7.26 15.78
C LYS A 62 -6.11 5.96 14.99
N VAL A 63 -6.14 6.00 13.66
CA VAL A 63 -6.31 4.78 12.85
C VAL A 63 -5.13 3.83 13.00
N VAL A 64 -3.90 4.35 13.10
CA VAL A 64 -2.71 3.52 13.35
C VAL A 64 -2.80 2.82 14.69
N LYS A 65 -3.13 3.57 15.76
CA LYS A 65 -3.28 2.99 17.11
C LYS A 65 -4.33 1.90 17.15
N ILE A 66 -5.52 2.14 16.56
CA ILE A 66 -6.58 1.12 16.48
C ILE A 66 -6.09 -0.12 15.72
N ALA A 67 -5.38 0.07 14.62
CA ALA A 67 -4.89 -1.05 13.83
C ALA A 67 -3.83 -1.87 14.55
N VAL A 68 -2.88 -1.23 15.23
CA VAL A 68 -1.86 -1.90 16.05
C VAL A 68 -2.51 -2.70 17.19
N ASP A 69 -3.41 -2.05 17.94
CA ASP A 69 -4.13 -2.69 19.04
C ASP A 69 -4.93 -3.92 18.54
N GLN A 70 -5.62 -3.79 17.39
CA GLN A 70 -6.44 -4.86 16.82
C GLN A 70 -5.61 -5.97 16.19
N ALA A 71 -4.53 -5.63 15.48
CA ALA A 71 -3.65 -6.64 14.89
C ALA A 71 -2.98 -7.51 15.96
N ALA A 72 -2.67 -6.92 17.13
CA ALA A 72 -2.09 -7.62 18.28
C ALA A 72 -0.90 -8.54 17.92
N GLY A 73 -0.04 -8.07 17.00
CA GLY A 73 1.14 -8.80 16.51
C GLY A 73 0.86 -9.93 15.51
N ARG A 74 -0.40 -10.16 15.09
CA ARG A 74 -0.73 -11.18 14.08
C ARG A 74 -0.17 -10.85 12.69
N ILE A 75 -0.13 -9.56 12.35
CA ILE A 75 0.54 -8.99 11.17
C ILE A 75 1.26 -7.72 11.60
N LYS A 76 2.25 -7.30 10.81
CA LYS A 76 2.93 -6.01 11.02
C LYS A 76 2.08 -4.86 10.49
N ILE A 77 2.10 -3.73 11.19
CA ILE A 77 1.42 -2.50 10.77
C ILE A 77 2.43 -1.50 10.23
N MET A 78 2.24 -1.10 8.98
CA MET A 78 3.01 -0.05 8.30
C MET A 78 2.20 1.25 8.31
N ALA A 79 2.76 2.34 8.87
CA ALA A 79 2.08 3.62 9.00
C ALA A 79 2.69 4.68 8.05
N GLN A 80 1.87 5.28 7.19
CA GLN A 80 2.33 6.35 6.29
C GLN A 80 2.38 7.70 7.00
N SER A 81 3.49 8.44 6.83
CA SER A 81 3.79 9.69 7.53
C SER A 81 4.07 10.83 6.55
N ASN A 82 3.27 10.92 5.48
CA ASN A 82 3.46 11.91 4.42
C ASN A 82 3.17 13.34 4.90
N HIS A 83 4.10 14.23 4.70
CA HIS A 83 3.89 15.65 4.80
C HIS A 83 4.94 16.41 3.96
N PRO A 84 4.61 17.52 3.27
CA PRO A 84 5.61 18.27 2.51
C PRO A 84 6.65 18.98 3.40
N SER A 85 6.32 19.28 4.65
CA SER A 85 7.26 19.79 5.65
C SER A 85 7.97 18.62 6.34
N LEU A 86 9.31 18.61 6.28
CA LEU A 86 10.13 17.59 6.96
C LEU A 86 9.81 17.52 8.47
N LYS A 87 9.69 18.68 9.14
CA LYS A 87 9.36 18.75 10.56
C LYS A 87 8.07 18.03 10.90
N SER A 88 7.01 18.24 10.11
CA SER A 88 5.71 17.61 10.34
C SER A 88 5.73 16.11 9.96
N ALA A 89 6.44 15.73 8.91
CA ALA A 89 6.62 14.32 8.54
C ALA A 89 7.34 13.55 9.66
N ILE A 90 8.40 14.12 10.24
CA ILE A 90 9.12 13.54 11.37
C ILE A 90 8.21 13.40 12.59
N ALA A 91 7.47 14.45 12.96
CA ALA A 91 6.57 14.39 14.11
C ALA A 91 5.52 13.30 13.96
N LEU A 92 4.92 13.19 12.77
CA LEU A 92 3.94 12.13 12.47
C LEU A 92 4.59 10.74 12.51
N ALA A 93 5.81 10.58 11.99
CA ALA A 93 6.53 9.31 12.00
C ALA A 93 6.86 8.86 13.44
N GLN A 94 7.38 9.77 14.27
CA GLN A 94 7.70 9.48 15.67
C GLN A 94 6.46 9.09 16.46
N ALA A 95 5.36 9.81 16.31
CA ALA A 95 4.09 9.47 16.94
C ALA A 95 3.51 8.12 16.46
N ASN A 96 3.70 7.77 15.18
CA ASN A 96 3.31 6.45 14.68
C ASN A 96 4.17 5.32 15.27
N VAL A 97 5.46 5.54 15.46
CA VAL A 97 6.36 4.59 16.16
C VAL A 97 5.94 4.44 17.62
N GLU A 98 5.64 5.52 18.32
CA GLU A 98 5.12 5.51 19.70
C GLU A 98 3.77 4.77 19.81
N ASN A 99 2.93 4.85 18.78
CA ASN A 99 1.68 4.09 18.68
C ASN A 99 1.89 2.60 18.36
N GLY A 100 3.13 2.15 18.14
CA GLY A 100 3.49 0.76 17.92
C GLY A 100 3.53 0.32 16.46
N ALA A 101 3.59 1.25 15.50
CA ALA A 101 3.81 0.89 14.09
C ALA A 101 5.16 0.17 13.92
N ASP A 102 5.15 -0.98 13.25
CA ASP A 102 6.35 -1.78 12.99
C ASP A 102 7.24 -1.18 11.89
N ILE A 103 6.62 -0.47 10.95
CA ILE A 103 7.26 0.11 9.78
C ILE A 103 6.64 1.48 9.53
N VAL A 104 7.45 2.43 9.13
CA VAL A 104 6.96 3.73 8.69
C VAL A 104 7.11 3.84 7.18
N SER A 105 6.12 4.39 6.50
CA SER A 105 6.23 4.72 5.08
C SER A 105 6.15 6.22 4.83
N LEU A 106 6.87 6.68 3.81
CA LEU A 106 6.92 8.07 3.38
C LEU A 106 6.89 8.14 1.86
N ALA A 107 5.91 8.86 1.31
CA ALA A 107 5.94 9.16 -0.12
C ALA A 107 6.88 10.34 -0.41
N VAL A 108 7.60 10.26 -1.51
CA VAL A 108 8.42 11.36 -2.02
C VAL A 108 7.54 12.60 -2.21
N PRO A 109 7.88 13.77 -1.58
CA PRO A 109 7.07 14.97 -1.71
C PRO A 109 7.09 15.52 -3.14
N ARG A 110 5.89 15.73 -3.74
CA ARG A 110 5.75 16.11 -5.16
C ARG A 110 4.75 17.23 -5.42
N ILE A 111 4.45 18.05 -4.42
CA ILE A 111 3.61 19.25 -4.64
C ILE A 111 4.29 20.19 -5.64
N PHE A 112 5.61 20.33 -5.51
CA PHE A 112 6.45 21.03 -6.48
C PHE A 112 7.70 20.21 -6.74
N THR A 113 8.32 20.39 -7.91
CA THR A 113 9.60 19.74 -8.24
C THR A 113 10.68 20.25 -7.32
N LEU A 114 11.36 19.35 -6.62
CA LEU A 114 12.52 19.66 -5.80
C LEU A 114 13.81 19.28 -6.54
N PRO A 115 14.90 20.05 -6.39
CA PRO A 115 16.23 19.61 -6.78
C PRO A 115 16.62 18.31 -6.08
N GLU A 116 17.43 17.47 -6.73
CA GLU A 116 17.84 16.17 -6.21
C GLU A 116 18.51 16.27 -4.83
N ASP A 117 19.39 17.27 -4.63
CA ASP A 117 20.08 17.48 -3.34
C ASP A 117 19.08 17.83 -2.22
N SER A 118 18.09 18.68 -2.50
CA SER A 118 17.03 19.02 -1.53
C SER A 118 16.16 17.82 -1.18
N LEU A 119 15.88 16.98 -2.17
CA LEU A 119 15.15 15.72 -1.94
C LEU A 119 15.98 14.75 -1.09
N MET A 120 17.27 14.63 -1.37
CA MET A 120 18.21 13.82 -0.58
C MET A 120 18.26 14.28 0.87
N GLU A 121 18.36 15.60 1.10
CA GLU A 121 18.35 16.20 2.44
C GLU A 121 17.04 15.89 3.18
N TYR A 122 15.89 16.05 2.51
CA TYR A 122 14.58 15.77 3.08
C TYR A 122 14.45 14.28 3.49
N LEU A 123 14.78 13.36 2.59
CA LEU A 123 14.65 11.92 2.86
C LEU A 123 15.64 11.44 3.92
N SER A 124 16.90 11.88 3.85
CA SER A 124 17.92 11.54 4.85
C SER A 124 17.58 12.11 6.23
N GLY A 125 17.09 13.34 6.30
CA GLY A 125 16.63 13.96 7.55
C GLY A 125 15.47 13.20 8.18
N PHE A 126 14.51 12.73 7.37
CA PHE A 126 13.41 11.88 7.83
C PHE A 126 13.91 10.53 8.38
N LEU A 127 14.73 9.84 7.60
CA LEU A 127 15.29 8.54 7.99
C LEU A 127 16.11 8.62 9.28
N SER A 128 16.92 9.68 9.43
CA SER A 128 17.75 9.90 10.62
C SER A 128 16.93 10.17 11.90
N ALA A 129 15.69 10.63 11.77
CA ALA A 129 14.84 10.94 12.93
C ALA A 129 14.21 9.68 13.57
N ILE A 130 14.20 8.54 12.87
CA ILE A 130 13.65 7.25 13.34
C ILE A 130 14.62 6.10 12.97
N PRO A 131 15.90 6.14 13.41
CA PRO A 131 16.97 5.28 12.89
C PRO A 131 16.77 3.78 13.12
N GLU A 132 16.01 3.41 14.14
CA GLU A 132 15.76 2.01 14.50
C GLU A 132 14.52 1.42 13.82
N THR A 133 13.69 2.25 13.21
CA THR A 133 12.44 1.83 12.57
C THR A 133 12.66 1.60 11.08
N PRO A 134 12.32 0.41 10.54
CA PRO A 134 12.36 0.18 9.10
C PRO A 134 11.45 1.17 8.35
N VAL A 135 11.94 1.70 7.24
CA VAL A 135 11.20 2.68 6.43
C VAL A 135 11.01 2.16 5.02
N LEU A 136 9.79 2.37 4.51
CA LEU A 136 9.43 2.24 3.10
C LEU A 136 9.35 3.63 2.48
N ILE A 137 10.14 3.89 1.44
CA ILE A 137 9.96 5.08 0.60
C ILE A 137 9.02 4.73 -0.54
N GLN A 138 7.97 5.53 -0.73
CA GLN A 138 7.03 5.39 -1.84
C GLN A 138 7.37 6.41 -2.93
N ASP A 139 7.76 5.92 -4.11
CA ASP A 139 7.95 6.73 -5.30
C ASP A 139 6.65 6.72 -6.13
N PHE A 140 5.67 7.48 -5.65
CA PHE A 140 4.40 7.67 -6.32
C PHE A 140 4.51 8.82 -7.31
N ASN A 141 4.27 8.51 -8.59
CA ASN A 141 4.45 9.48 -9.67
C ASN A 141 3.24 9.53 -10.62
N PRO A 142 2.20 10.29 -10.30
CA PRO A 142 1.04 10.42 -11.20
C PRO A 142 1.33 11.26 -12.46
N GLY A 143 2.46 11.93 -12.56
CA GLY A 143 2.74 12.78 -13.73
C GLY A 143 4.12 13.46 -13.75
N GLY A 144 5.11 12.93 -13.05
CA GLY A 144 6.44 13.55 -12.99
C GLY A 144 7.61 12.55 -13.08
N ALA A 145 8.82 13.04 -12.88
CA ALA A 145 10.01 12.21 -12.83
C ALA A 145 10.11 11.45 -11.50
N THR A 146 10.47 10.20 -11.56
CA THR A 146 10.76 9.36 -10.39
C THR A 146 12.21 9.54 -9.94
N ILE A 147 12.52 9.08 -8.72
CA ILE A 147 13.91 9.03 -8.26
C ILE A 147 14.70 7.97 -9.06
N SER A 148 15.98 8.28 -9.35
CA SER A 148 16.83 7.39 -10.13
C SER A 148 17.36 6.21 -9.31
N PRO A 149 17.77 5.09 -9.95
CA PRO A 149 18.44 3.99 -9.24
C PRO A 149 19.69 4.44 -8.49
N SER A 150 20.50 5.35 -9.06
CA SER A 150 21.68 5.91 -8.41
C SER A 150 21.34 6.71 -7.15
N PHE A 151 20.26 7.49 -7.17
CA PHE A 151 19.75 8.19 -6.00
C PHE A 151 19.34 7.20 -4.90
N ILE A 152 18.59 6.15 -5.25
CA ILE A 152 18.15 5.11 -4.31
C ILE A 152 19.35 4.43 -3.65
N LYS A 153 20.38 4.08 -4.45
CA LYS A 153 21.61 3.50 -3.92
C LYS A 153 22.29 4.41 -2.91
N LYS A 154 22.51 5.69 -3.27
CA LYS A 154 23.15 6.69 -2.40
C LYS A 154 22.37 6.87 -1.09
N LEU A 155 21.04 6.95 -1.17
CA LEU A 155 20.18 7.08 0.02
C LEU A 155 20.29 5.84 0.92
N HIS A 156 20.30 4.64 0.33
CA HIS A 156 20.40 3.39 1.08
C HIS A 156 21.76 3.21 1.76
N GLU A 157 22.86 3.56 1.10
CA GLU A 157 24.21 3.46 1.65
C GLU A 157 24.41 4.32 2.91
N THR A 158 23.70 5.44 2.98
CA THR A 158 23.80 6.38 4.09
C THR A 158 22.74 6.17 5.19
N ASN A 159 21.65 5.44 4.90
CA ASN A 159 20.52 5.28 5.81
C ASN A 159 20.13 3.80 5.94
N ARG A 160 20.61 3.12 6.98
CA ARG A 160 20.44 1.67 7.18
C ARG A 160 18.99 1.22 7.39
N ASN A 161 18.12 2.12 7.84
CA ASN A 161 16.70 1.87 8.05
C ASN A 161 15.85 2.08 6.79
N PHE A 162 16.40 2.57 5.69
CA PHE A 162 15.75 2.51 4.38
C PHE A 162 15.74 1.07 3.89
N LYS A 163 14.66 0.34 4.17
CA LYS A 163 14.54 -1.12 3.92
C LYS A 163 13.64 -1.46 2.75
N TYR A 164 12.73 -0.58 2.37
CA TYR A 164 11.73 -0.89 1.36
C TYR A 164 11.50 0.28 0.42
N LEU A 165 11.25 -0.04 -0.85
CA LEU A 165 10.88 0.93 -1.88
C LEU A 165 9.61 0.45 -2.58
N LYS A 166 8.60 1.32 -2.66
CA LYS A 166 7.38 1.11 -3.45
C LYS A 166 7.46 1.97 -4.71
N LEU A 167 7.42 1.34 -5.88
CA LEU A 167 7.46 2.03 -7.17
C LEU A 167 6.08 2.03 -7.85
N GLU A 168 5.72 3.17 -8.42
CA GLU A 168 4.45 3.39 -9.11
C GLU A 168 4.67 4.13 -10.43
N GLU A 169 5.27 3.45 -11.40
CA GLU A 169 5.52 3.99 -12.74
C GLU A 169 5.30 2.92 -13.82
N PRO A 170 4.89 3.31 -15.05
CA PRO A 170 4.80 2.36 -16.15
C PRO A 170 6.20 1.94 -16.62
N LEU A 171 6.30 0.78 -17.29
CA LEU A 171 7.54 0.24 -17.84
C LEU A 171 8.66 0.11 -16.79
N CYS A 172 8.29 -0.25 -15.58
CA CYS A 172 9.17 -0.23 -14.42
C CYS A 172 10.15 -1.42 -14.32
N ALA A 173 9.95 -2.51 -15.07
CA ALA A 173 10.76 -3.72 -14.96
C ALA A 173 12.28 -3.48 -15.08
N PRO A 174 12.79 -2.72 -16.07
CA PRO A 174 14.23 -2.43 -16.15
C PRO A 174 14.78 -1.68 -14.94
N LYS A 175 13.96 -0.77 -14.35
CA LYS A 175 14.35 -0.02 -13.16
C LYS A 175 14.38 -0.92 -11.92
N PHE A 176 13.42 -1.84 -11.78
CA PHE A 176 13.46 -2.85 -10.72
C PHE A 176 14.72 -3.71 -10.80
N GLU A 177 15.05 -4.23 -12.00
CA GLU A 177 16.26 -5.02 -12.21
C GLU A 177 17.53 -4.25 -11.85
N GLU A 178 17.63 -2.99 -12.30
CA GLU A 178 18.79 -2.14 -12.00
C GLU A 178 18.93 -1.91 -10.49
N ILE A 179 17.83 -1.57 -9.78
CA ILE A 179 17.87 -1.34 -8.34
C ILE A 179 18.26 -2.62 -7.60
N LEU A 180 17.68 -3.77 -7.93
CA LEU A 180 18.04 -5.05 -7.32
C LEU A 180 19.53 -5.34 -7.50
N LYS A 181 20.06 -5.09 -8.69
CA LYS A 181 21.46 -5.30 -9.01
C LYS A 181 22.40 -4.39 -8.22
N ILE A 182 22.12 -3.07 -8.20
CA ILE A 182 23.03 -2.09 -7.56
C ILE A 182 22.94 -2.07 -6.04
N THR A 183 21.86 -2.59 -5.47
CA THR A 183 21.65 -2.73 -4.01
C THR A 183 21.90 -4.16 -3.52
N GLU A 184 22.29 -5.07 -4.43
CA GLU A 184 22.49 -6.50 -4.11
C GLU A 184 21.29 -7.13 -3.38
N GLY A 185 20.08 -6.68 -3.71
CA GLY A 185 18.83 -7.14 -3.09
C GLY A 185 18.65 -6.75 -1.62
N SER A 186 19.42 -5.78 -1.11
CA SER A 186 19.34 -5.33 0.30
C SER A 186 18.13 -4.43 0.60
N ILE A 187 17.40 -3.99 -0.44
CA ILE A 187 16.12 -3.26 -0.34
C ILE A 187 14.99 -4.15 -0.88
N GLY A 188 13.93 -4.31 -0.08
CA GLY A 188 12.69 -4.97 -0.54
C GLY A 188 11.93 -4.04 -1.48
N LEU A 189 11.73 -4.48 -2.73
CA LEU A 189 11.03 -3.70 -3.75
C LEU A 189 9.58 -4.14 -3.86
N PHE A 190 8.65 -3.20 -3.85
CA PHE A 190 7.21 -3.45 -3.99
C PHE A 190 6.64 -2.71 -5.21
N GLU A 191 5.82 -3.42 -5.97
CA GLU A 191 4.99 -2.80 -6.98
C GLU A 191 3.79 -2.12 -6.31
N GLY A 192 3.48 -0.88 -6.72
CA GLY A 192 2.50 -0.04 -6.05
C GLY A 192 1.19 0.19 -6.81
N TRP A 193 1.05 -0.28 -8.04
CA TRP A 193 -0.17 -0.11 -8.85
C TRP A 193 -1.15 -1.28 -8.67
N GLY A 194 -1.50 -1.54 -7.42
CA GLY A 194 -2.53 -2.52 -7.09
C GLY A 194 -2.20 -3.97 -7.42
N GLY A 195 -0.96 -4.28 -7.74
CA GLY A 195 -0.54 -5.60 -8.20
C GLY A 195 -0.62 -5.78 -9.71
N LEU A 196 -0.91 -4.71 -10.47
CA LEU A 196 -1.12 -4.76 -11.93
C LEU A 196 0.00 -5.47 -12.69
N TYR A 197 1.25 -5.26 -12.29
CA TYR A 197 2.43 -5.83 -12.94
C TYR A 197 3.05 -7.00 -12.19
N MET A 198 2.33 -7.58 -11.20
CA MET A 198 2.93 -8.59 -10.32
C MET A 198 3.43 -9.84 -11.06
N LEU A 199 2.72 -10.31 -12.07
CA LEU A 199 3.14 -11.51 -12.82
C LEU A 199 4.43 -11.29 -13.64
N GLU A 200 4.65 -10.07 -14.12
CA GLU A 200 5.90 -9.68 -14.80
C GLU A 200 7.05 -9.51 -13.81
N LEU A 201 6.80 -8.84 -12.68
CA LEU A 201 7.84 -8.36 -11.79
C LEU A 201 8.31 -9.39 -10.75
N LEU A 202 7.43 -10.29 -10.28
CA LEU A 202 7.81 -11.28 -9.27
C LEU A 202 8.99 -12.18 -9.69
N PRO A 203 9.09 -12.64 -10.96
CA PRO A 203 10.25 -13.42 -11.41
C PRO A 203 11.58 -12.65 -11.39
N LEU A 204 11.56 -11.32 -11.36
CA LEU A 204 12.75 -10.48 -11.23
C LEU A 204 13.32 -10.50 -9.80
N GLY A 205 12.56 -11.01 -8.83
CA GLY A 205 12.95 -11.07 -7.42
C GLY A 205 12.50 -9.88 -6.59
N ILE A 206 11.45 -9.15 -7.01
CA ILE A 206 10.84 -8.14 -6.15
C ILE A 206 10.24 -8.77 -4.90
N ALA A 207 10.15 -8.01 -3.82
CA ALA A 207 9.60 -8.50 -2.54
C ALA A 207 8.09 -8.77 -2.62
N GLY A 208 7.33 -7.99 -3.38
CA GLY A 208 5.90 -8.19 -3.49
C GLY A 208 5.14 -7.01 -4.08
N VAL A 209 3.86 -6.91 -3.73
CA VAL A 209 2.93 -5.91 -4.27
C VAL A 209 2.07 -5.29 -3.16
N MET A 210 1.58 -4.06 -3.40
CA MET A 210 0.78 -3.33 -2.42
C MET A 210 -0.60 -2.92 -3.00
N PRO A 211 -1.56 -3.86 -3.08
CA PRO A 211 -2.91 -3.63 -3.59
C PRO A 211 -3.87 -3.05 -2.54
N GLY A 212 -5.14 -2.90 -2.90
CA GLY A 212 -6.24 -2.76 -1.96
C GLY A 212 -6.50 -4.02 -1.14
N LEU A 213 -7.14 -3.86 0.02
CA LEU A 213 -7.43 -4.96 0.94
C LEU A 213 -8.47 -5.94 0.37
N GLY A 214 -9.42 -5.43 -0.43
CA GLY A 214 -10.54 -6.21 -0.96
C GLY A 214 -10.14 -7.41 -1.84
N VAL A 215 -8.90 -7.41 -2.36
CA VAL A 215 -8.35 -8.50 -3.19
C VAL A 215 -7.08 -9.13 -2.59
N ALA A 216 -6.74 -8.80 -1.35
CA ALA A 216 -5.45 -9.17 -0.75
C ALA A 216 -5.22 -10.68 -0.65
N ASP A 217 -6.19 -11.43 -0.18
CA ASP A 217 -6.13 -12.90 -0.08
C ASP A 217 -6.01 -13.57 -1.45
N ILE A 218 -6.75 -13.08 -2.44
CA ILE A 218 -6.71 -13.60 -3.81
C ILE A 218 -5.32 -13.35 -4.42
N LEU A 219 -4.81 -12.13 -4.32
CA LEU A 219 -3.48 -11.80 -4.83
C LEU A 219 -2.36 -12.47 -4.03
N GLN A 220 -2.56 -12.77 -2.74
CA GLN A 220 -1.62 -13.57 -1.97
C GLN A 220 -1.51 -14.99 -2.54
N LYS A 221 -2.61 -15.60 -3.00
CA LYS A 221 -2.57 -16.90 -3.71
C LYS A 221 -1.85 -16.79 -5.05
N VAL A 222 -2.09 -15.72 -5.80
CA VAL A 222 -1.35 -15.45 -7.05
C VAL A 222 0.16 -15.35 -6.78
N TYR A 223 0.54 -14.58 -5.74
CA TYR A 223 1.93 -14.46 -5.31
C TYR A 223 2.54 -15.84 -4.99
N GLU A 224 1.90 -16.62 -4.12
CA GLU A 224 2.36 -17.95 -3.71
C GLU A 224 2.55 -18.88 -4.91
N HIS A 225 1.58 -18.92 -5.84
CA HIS A 225 1.69 -19.74 -7.04
C HIS A 225 2.82 -19.27 -7.95
N ARG A 226 2.99 -17.95 -8.10
CA ARG A 226 4.00 -17.38 -9.00
C ARG A 226 5.42 -17.64 -8.51
N ILE A 227 5.69 -17.45 -7.22
CA ILE A 227 7.02 -17.69 -6.64
C ILE A 227 7.38 -19.18 -6.56
N ASN A 228 6.36 -20.05 -6.48
CA ASN A 228 6.54 -21.51 -6.46
C ASN A 228 6.58 -22.15 -7.85
N GLY A 229 6.57 -21.36 -8.93
CA GLY A 229 6.64 -21.85 -10.31
C GLY A 229 5.33 -22.42 -10.86
N SER A 230 4.22 -22.34 -10.13
CA SER A 230 2.88 -22.77 -10.57
C SER A 230 2.23 -21.71 -11.46
N ASN A 231 2.89 -21.38 -12.57
CA ASN A 231 2.56 -20.24 -13.42
C ASN A 231 1.12 -20.28 -13.96
N GLU A 232 0.67 -21.40 -14.48
CA GLU A 232 -0.70 -21.56 -15.03
C GLU A 232 -1.77 -21.21 -14.00
N LYS A 233 -1.59 -21.63 -12.74
CA LYS A 233 -2.51 -21.29 -11.65
C LYS A 233 -2.45 -19.80 -11.33
N ALA A 234 -1.24 -19.21 -11.26
CA ALA A 234 -1.07 -17.79 -11.02
C ALA A 234 -1.79 -16.96 -12.09
N PHE A 235 -1.60 -17.27 -13.38
CA PHE A 235 -2.27 -16.60 -14.49
C PHE A 235 -3.78 -16.77 -14.44
N SER A 236 -4.29 -18.00 -14.24
CA SER A 236 -5.72 -18.30 -14.19
C SER A 236 -6.48 -17.57 -13.08
N ILE A 237 -5.86 -17.34 -11.91
CA ILE A 237 -6.47 -16.56 -10.84
C ILE A 237 -6.35 -15.06 -11.18
N PHE A 238 -5.17 -14.62 -11.62
CA PHE A 238 -4.88 -13.20 -11.84
C PHE A 238 -5.75 -12.57 -12.94
N GLU A 239 -5.98 -13.29 -14.06
CA GLU A 239 -6.84 -12.81 -15.15
C GLU A 239 -8.27 -12.49 -14.69
N ARG A 240 -8.76 -13.17 -13.64
CA ARG A 240 -10.09 -12.95 -13.07
C ARG A 240 -10.14 -11.71 -12.15
N VAL A 241 -9.01 -11.30 -11.60
CA VAL A 241 -8.90 -10.08 -10.75
C VAL A 241 -8.63 -8.84 -11.58
N MET A 242 -7.94 -8.97 -12.71
CA MET A 242 -7.51 -7.87 -13.57
C MET A 242 -8.60 -6.85 -13.91
N PRO A 243 -9.84 -7.23 -14.26
CA PRO A 243 -10.89 -6.26 -14.57
C PRO A 243 -11.18 -5.30 -13.42
N GLN A 244 -11.14 -5.76 -12.16
CA GLN A 244 -11.32 -4.91 -10.98
C GLN A 244 -10.16 -3.95 -10.81
N ILE A 245 -8.92 -4.45 -10.85
CA ILE A 245 -7.72 -3.63 -10.70
C ILE A 245 -7.70 -2.54 -11.76
N PHE A 246 -7.86 -2.93 -13.03
CA PHE A 246 -7.84 -2.01 -14.16
C PHE A 246 -8.94 -0.96 -14.08
N PHE A 247 -10.16 -1.34 -13.70
CA PHE A 247 -11.27 -0.41 -13.57
C PHE A 247 -11.04 0.58 -12.43
N SER A 248 -10.66 0.12 -11.26
CA SER A 248 -10.52 0.96 -10.07
C SER A 248 -9.33 1.94 -10.15
N LEU A 249 -8.24 1.57 -10.82
CA LEU A 249 -7.03 2.42 -10.96
C LEU A 249 -7.19 3.62 -11.91
N GLN A 250 -8.32 3.78 -12.58
CA GLN A 250 -8.56 4.94 -13.45
C GLN A 250 -8.51 6.28 -12.68
N ASN A 251 -8.91 6.26 -11.41
CA ASN A 251 -8.92 7.44 -10.55
C ASN A 251 -8.91 7.02 -9.07
N MET A 252 -8.19 7.75 -8.22
CA MET A 252 -8.07 7.41 -6.80
C MET A 252 -9.41 7.48 -6.04
N GLU A 253 -10.28 8.43 -6.36
CA GLU A 253 -11.60 8.53 -5.74
C GLU A 253 -12.54 7.40 -6.19
N LEU A 254 -12.44 6.97 -7.46
CA LEU A 254 -13.11 5.76 -7.93
C LEU A 254 -12.59 4.52 -7.22
N PHE A 255 -11.28 4.44 -7.00
CA PHE A 255 -10.67 3.35 -6.24
C PHE A 255 -11.27 3.25 -4.85
N HIS A 256 -11.36 4.35 -4.10
CA HIS A 256 -11.94 4.35 -2.75
C HIS A 256 -13.38 3.81 -2.74
N TYR A 257 -14.18 4.24 -3.70
CA TYR A 257 -15.56 3.77 -3.83
C TYR A 257 -15.60 2.27 -4.15
N ALA A 258 -14.91 1.83 -5.20
CA ALA A 258 -14.92 0.43 -5.66
C ALA A 258 -14.35 -0.53 -4.61
N GLU A 259 -13.30 -0.12 -3.91
CA GLU A 259 -12.65 -0.91 -2.85
C GLU A 259 -13.61 -1.15 -1.66
N LYS A 260 -14.29 -0.09 -1.20
CA LYS A 260 -15.26 -0.21 -0.10
C LYS A 260 -16.50 -0.99 -0.49
N GLU A 261 -16.99 -0.84 -1.73
CA GLU A 261 -18.09 -1.66 -2.28
C GLU A 261 -17.72 -3.13 -2.34
N LEU A 262 -16.49 -3.47 -2.76
CA LEU A 262 -16.02 -4.85 -2.75
C LEU A 262 -15.94 -5.42 -1.33
N LEU A 263 -15.39 -4.67 -0.38
CA LEU A 263 -15.32 -5.09 1.03
C LEU A 263 -16.72 -5.23 1.66
N ALA A 264 -17.68 -4.40 1.25
CA ALA A 264 -19.08 -4.54 1.67
C ALA A 264 -19.71 -5.81 1.04
N ALA A 265 -19.50 -6.05 -0.25
CA ALA A 265 -19.96 -7.28 -0.91
C ALA A 265 -19.36 -8.56 -0.31
N ARG A 266 -18.12 -8.47 0.21
CA ARG A 266 -17.45 -9.55 0.95
C ARG A 266 -17.90 -9.67 2.41
N GLY A 267 -18.84 -8.82 2.88
CA GLY A 267 -19.37 -8.84 4.24
C GLY A 267 -18.42 -8.30 5.32
N VAL A 268 -17.33 -7.64 4.93
CA VAL A 268 -16.33 -7.06 5.85
C VAL A 268 -16.77 -5.67 6.34
N LEU A 269 -17.35 -4.86 5.45
CA LEU A 269 -17.94 -3.56 5.75
C LEU A 269 -19.48 -3.62 5.71
N LYS A 270 -20.13 -2.74 6.46
CA LYS A 270 -21.58 -2.55 6.42
C LYS A 270 -22.03 -1.51 5.40
N ASN A 271 -21.13 -0.59 5.04
CA ASN A 271 -21.35 0.47 4.07
C ASN A 271 -20.05 0.81 3.34
N SER A 272 -20.16 1.56 2.24
CA SER A 272 -19.05 1.96 1.36
C SER A 272 -18.77 3.47 1.39
N ILE A 273 -19.08 4.14 2.50
CA ILE A 273 -18.97 5.60 2.62
C ILE A 273 -17.52 6.05 2.44
N ALA A 274 -17.29 6.92 1.45
CA ALA A 274 -16.06 7.70 1.30
C ALA A 274 -16.29 9.12 1.84
N ARG A 275 -15.27 9.70 2.51
CA ARG A 275 -15.37 11.08 3.04
C ARG A 275 -15.43 12.10 1.90
N LYS A 276 -16.23 13.14 2.05
CA LYS A 276 -16.32 14.24 1.07
C LYS A 276 -15.02 15.07 1.03
N ALA A 277 -14.58 15.64 -0.14
CA ALA A 277 -15.25 15.40 -1.40
C ALA A 277 -14.94 13.98 -1.93
N ALA A 278 -15.94 13.29 -2.44
CA ALA A 278 -15.84 11.93 -2.95
C ALA A 278 -16.43 11.85 -4.37
N TYR A 279 -15.86 11.00 -5.21
CA TYR A 279 -16.42 10.65 -6.49
C TYR A 279 -17.64 9.74 -6.29
N ILE A 280 -18.75 10.09 -6.94
CA ILE A 280 -19.96 9.26 -6.94
C ILE A 280 -20.11 8.70 -8.35
N PRO A 281 -19.90 7.39 -8.55
CA PRO A 281 -20.06 6.77 -9.86
C PRO A 281 -21.48 6.90 -10.39
N ASP A 282 -21.60 7.04 -11.71
CA ASP A 282 -22.87 6.99 -12.41
C ASP A 282 -23.53 5.60 -12.33
N HIS A 283 -24.76 5.48 -12.85
CA HIS A 283 -25.51 4.23 -12.78
C HIS A 283 -24.82 3.07 -13.50
N SER A 284 -24.20 3.33 -14.67
CA SER A 284 -23.51 2.28 -15.45
C SER A 284 -22.27 1.79 -14.73
N SER A 285 -21.48 2.70 -14.16
CA SER A 285 -20.30 2.37 -13.35
C SER A 285 -20.65 1.59 -12.11
N LYS A 286 -21.72 1.97 -11.39
CA LYS A 286 -22.21 1.22 -10.22
C LYS A 286 -22.64 -0.21 -10.58
N LYS A 287 -23.36 -0.37 -11.69
CA LYS A 287 -23.77 -1.68 -12.19
C LYS A 287 -22.54 -2.55 -12.50
N TYR A 288 -21.54 -1.99 -13.18
CA TYR A 288 -20.31 -2.71 -13.52
C TYR A 288 -19.51 -3.08 -12.28
N ILE A 289 -19.41 -2.18 -11.28
CA ILE A 289 -18.78 -2.50 -9.97
C ILE A 289 -19.48 -3.69 -9.30
N SER A 290 -20.83 -3.73 -9.32
CA SER A 290 -21.58 -4.86 -8.77
C SER A 290 -21.25 -6.17 -9.48
N GLU A 291 -21.18 -6.17 -10.81
CA GLU A 291 -20.81 -7.33 -11.62
C GLU A 291 -19.38 -7.82 -11.31
N LEU A 292 -18.43 -6.88 -11.12
CA LEU A 292 -17.06 -7.20 -10.73
C LEU A 292 -17.01 -7.80 -9.32
N ASN A 293 -17.74 -7.20 -8.37
CA ASN A 293 -17.78 -7.66 -6.98
C ASN A 293 -18.35 -9.08 -6.88
N GLU A 294 -19.45 -9.39 -7.58
CA GLU A 294 -20.03 -10.73 -7.62
C GLU A 294 -19.00 -11.78 -8.09
N ARG A 295 -18.24 -11.45 -9.14
CA ARG A 295 -17.17 -12.32 -9.68
C ARG A 295 -16.04 -12.54 -8.68
N LEU A 296 -15.62 -11.49 -7.97
CA LEU A 296 -14.53 -11.59 -7.00
C LEU A 296 -14.95 -12.29 -5.71
N VAL A 297 -16.19 -12.08 -5.26
CA VAL A 297 -16.75 -12.83 -4.13
C VAL A 297 -16.79 -14.34 -4.44
N ALA A 298 -17.24 -14.72 -5.66
CA ALA A 298 -17.24 -16.11 -6.09
C ALA A 298 -15.80 -16.66 -6.18
N LEU A 299 -14.86 -15.91 -6.77
CA LEU A 299 -13.47 -16.32 -6.87
C LEU A 299 -12.83 -16.56 -5.49
N ALA A 300 -13.07 -15.65 -4.52
CA ALA A 300 -12.53 -15.80 -3.17
C ALA A 300 -13.04 -17.03 -2.40
N GLN A 301 -14.23 -17.54 -2.78
CA GLN A 301 -14.80 -18.78 -2.20
C GLN A 301 -14.26 -20.05 -2.88
N GLU A 302 -13.72 -19.91 -4.08
CA GLU A 302 -13.24 -21.03 -4.92
C GLU A 302 -11.78 -21.40 -4.64
N ILE A 303 -10.96 -20.46 -4.19
CA ILE A 303 -9.52 -20.59 -3.99
C ILE A 303 -9.14 -20.66 -2.50
#